data_dd281c9d2a90450d6a41af5f00f9561e
#
_entry.id   dd281c9d2a90450d6a41af5f00f9561e
#
_cell.length_a   1.000
_cell.length_b   1.000
_cell.length_c   1.000
_cell.angle_alpha   90.00
_cell.angle_beta   90.00
_cell.angle_gamma   90.00
#
_symmetry.space_group_name_H-M   'P 1'
#
loop_
_entity.id
_entity.type
_entity.pdbx_description
1 polymer ?
#
loop_
_entity_poly.entity_id
_entity_poly.type
_entity_poly.pdbx_seq_one_letter_code
_entity_poly.pdbx_strand_id
1 'polypeptide(L)'
;MMNVNDYLVWRGDIPFSNDYPFNDVDALILARFSYLPFDKIKLGDETISSISSKMEKLDVSDFKIDDDKLLIHNLGKSIRFKDLKVSDFVFNKVKSLEKQFGAVTIHLPSFIYISYIGTDNSLVGWKEDCNMSFKKNVPAQMEGVKYLSEIAFKYKGLIVLGGHSKGGNVAVYSALKGGFNNRIIRAFNFDGPGFEKVIFDECLDKSIISKIITYIPQDSVIGRLLEHEEEYKVVSSNNKGLYQHDIYSWNVLKDNLVMLPEVTDSSEFVNQSIRQWLKNTDDKQRKVFVDCIFELLYSSDIDTFRELSKVWVSKIPKFLSTYNSISKEDKETVSKMLKEFGSAVGYVFRKSSKSKFEELENKLFNN
;
A
#
# COMPACT_ATOMS: atom_id res chain seq x y z
N MET A 1 3.89 22.16 -7.07
CA MET A 1 4.84 21.19 -7.63
C MET A 1 4.09 20.23 -8.51
N MET A 2 4.76 19.58 -9.45
CA MET A 2 4.14 18.57 -10.33
C MET A 2 3.77 17.32 -9.53
N ASN A 3 2.74 16.60 -9.98
CA ASN A 3 2.43 15.24 -9.54
C ASN A 3 2.64 14.23 -10.68
N VAL A 4 2.23 12.99 -10.50
CA VAL A 4 2.41 11.93 -11.52
C VAL A 4 1.65 12.21 -12.83
N ASN A 5 0.48 12.88 -12.79
CA ASN A 5 -0.26 13.28 -13.99
C ASN A 5 0.46 14.41 -14.74
N ASP A 6 1.02 15.38 -14.02
CA ASP A 6 1.84 16.44 -14.62
C ASP A 6 3.13 15.88 -15.23
N TYR A 7 3.74 14.88 -14.58
CA TYR A 7 4.90 14.17 -15.12
C TYR A 7 4.56 13.51 -16.47
N LEU A 8 3.42 12.83 -16.58
CA LEU A 8 2.99 12.21 -17.83
C LEU A 8 2.81 13.24 -18.97
N VAL A 9 2.31 14.43 -18.66
CA VAL A 9 2.19 15.51 -19.63
C VAL A 9 3.57 16.03 -20.05
N TRP A 10 4.50 16.18 -19.09
CA TRP A 10 5.84 16.71 -19.35
C TRP A 10 6.78 15.70 -20.01
N ARG A 11 6.73 14.42 -19.55
CA ARG A 11 7.70 13.37 -19.94
C ARG A 11 7.13 12.34 -20.90
N GLY A 12 5.81 12.29 -21.03
CA GLY A 12 5.11 11.23 -21.75
C GLY A 12 5.37 11.19 -23.26
N ASP A 13 5.94 12.22 -23.86
CA ASP A 13 6.32 12.30 -25.28
C ASP A 13 7.71 11.70 -25.58
N ILE A 14 8.51 11.34 -24.56
CA ILE A 14 9.85 10.79 -24.70
C ILE A 14 9.84 9.28 -24.41
N PRO A 15 10.10 8.43 -25.41
CA PRO A 15 10.08 6.97 -25.22
C PRO A 15 11.19 6.48 -24.29
N PHE A 16 11.05 5.26 -23.78
CA PHE A 16 12.12 4.57 -23.05
C PHE A 16 13.34 4.35 -23.94
N SER A 17 14.51 4.75 -23.46
CA SER A 17 15.80 4.57 -24.14
C SER A 17 16.95 4.55 -23.12
N ASN A 18 18.17 4.38 -23.57
CA ASN A 18 19.34 4.45 -22.68
C ASN A 18 19.54 5.85 -22.08
N ASP A 19 19.20 6.91 -22.84
CA ASP A 19 19.29 8.29 -22.35
C ASP A 19 18.10 8.66 -21.44
N TYR A 20 16.98 7.98 -21.61
CA TYR A 20 15.74 8.17 -20.87
C TYR A 20 15.19 6.85 -20.32
N PRO A 21 15.92 6.22 -19.38
CA PRO A 21 15.57 4.91 -18.85
C PRO A 21 14.29 4.97 -18.01
N PHE A 22 13.79 3.80 -17.67
CA PHE A 22 12.74 3.64 -16.66
C PHE A 22 13.20 4.17 -15.32
N ASN A 23 12.38 4.97 -14.64
CA ASN A 23 12.69 5.62 -13.38
C ASN A 23 11.64 5.34 -12.29
N ASP A 24 11.85 5.89 -11.08
CA ASP A 24 11.02 5.64 -9.92
C ASP A 24 9.61 6.28 -10.05
N VAL A 25 9.46 7.38 -10.82
CA VAL A 25 8.15 7.98 -11.11
C VAL A 25 7.36 7.11 -12.08
N ASP A 26 8.02 6.52 -13.07
CA ASP A 26 7.41 5.53 -13.97
C ASP A 26 6.90 4.32 -13.17
N ALA A 27 7.70 3.85 -12.20
CA ALA A 27 7.34 2.74 -11.32
C ALA A 27 6.10 3.07 -10.46
N LEU A 28 6.03 4.28 -9.91
CA LEU A 28 4.88 4.77 -9.15
C LEU A 28 3.61 4.84 -10.01
N ILE A 29 3.74 5.34 -11.23
CA ILE A 29 2.65 5.38 -12.21
C ILE A 29 2.14 3.97 -12.51
N LEU A 30 3.04 3.01 -12.78
CA LEU A 30 2.65 1.63 -13.04
C LEU A 30 2.09 0.93 -11.80
N ALA A 31 2.53 1.30 -10.60
CA ALA A 31 1.91 0.82 -9.37
C ALA A 31 0.46 1.32 -9.25
N ARG A 32 0.18 2.58 -9.60
CA ARG A 32 -1.19 3.12 -9.61
C ARG A 32 -2.04 2.55 -10.74
N PHE A 33 -1.46 2.31 -11.90
CA PHE A 33 -2.13 1.71 -13.05
C PHE A 33 -2.90 0.44 -12.69
N SER A 34 -2.38 -0.39 -11.78
CA SER A 34 -3.06 -1.61 -11.35
C SER A 34 -4.42 -1.40 -10.65
N TYR A 35 -4.68 -0.18 -10.13
CA TYR A 35 -5.95 0.14 -9.46
C TYR A 35 -7.08 0.56 -10.42
N LEU A 36 -6.76 0.69 -11.71
CA LEU A 36 -7.76 1.05 -12.71
C LEU A 36 -8.85 -0.01 -12.82
N PRO A 37 -10.07 0.34 -13.24
CA PRO A 37 -11.22 -0.56 -13.23
C PRO A 37 -11.18 -1.60 -14.36
N PHE A 38 -10.18 -2.48 -14.34
CA PHE A 38 -10.02 -3.55 -15.32
C PHE A 38 -11.17 -4.54 -15.34
N ASP A 39 -11.85 -4.72 -14.20
CA ASP A 39 -13.03 -5.57 -14.06
C ASP A 39 -14.26 -5.03 -14.82
N LYS A 40 -14.25 -3.75 -15.19
CA LYS A 40 -15.31 -3.09 -15.96
C LYS A 40 -15.12 -3.18 -17.47
N ILE A 41 -14.00 -3.67 -17.95
CA ILE A 41 -13.69 -3.79 -19.37
C ILE A 41 -13.36 -5.24 -19.74
N LYS A 42 -13.66 -5.63 -20.98
CA LYS A 42 -13.16 -6.89 -21.50
C LYS A 42 -11.67 -6.74 -21.83
N LEU A 43 -10.82 -7.36 -21.01
CA LEU A 43 -9.38 -7.34 -21.20
C LEU A 43 -8.89 -8.59 -21.93
N GLY A 44 -7.98 -8.40 -22.88
CA GLY A 44 -7.14 -9.41 -23.54
C GLY A 44 -5.68 -9.02 -23.41
N ASP A 45 -4.82 -9.55 -24.27
CA ASP A 45 -3.44 -9.04 -24.42
C ASP A 45 -3.51 -7.75 -25.24
N GLU A 46 -3.42 -6.60 -24.58
CA GLU A 46 -3.68 -5.30 -25.17
C GLU A 46 -2.59 -4.28 -24.82
N THR A 47 -2.56 -3.18 -25.59
CA THR A 47 -1.73 -2.03 -25.26
C THR A 47 -2.44 -1.10 -24.27
N ILE A 48 -1.66 -0.28 -23.57
CA ILE A 48 -2.20 0.75 -22.67
C ILE A 48 -3.13 1.70 -23.45
N SER A 49 -2.84 2.04 -24.70
CA SER A 49 -3.72 2.89 -25.53
C SER A 49 -5.07 2.25 -25.84
N SER A 50 -5.09 0.92 -26.11
CA SER A 50 -6.34 0.18 -26.29
C SER A 50 -7.17 0.15 -25.01
N ILE A 51 -6.52 -0.11 -23.85
CA ILE A 51 -7.15 -0.09 -22.53
C ILE A 51 -7.71 1.30 -22.22
N SER A 52 -6.94 2.37 -22.47
CA SER A 52 -7.37 3.75 -22.30
C SER A 52 -8.66 4.04 -23.08
N SER A 53 -8.68 3.67 -24.37
CA SER A 53 -9.84 3.88 -25.25
C SER A 53 -11.12 3.17 -24.76
N LYS A 54 -10.98 2.05 -24.03
CA LYS A 54 -12.09 1.35 -23.39
C LYS A 54 -12.52 2.05 -22.11
N MET A 55 -11.56 2.42 -21.25
CA MET A 55 -11.82 3.03 -19.95
C MET A 55 -12.32 4.47 -20.05
N GLU A 56 -11.99 5.22 -21.11
CA GLU A 56 -12.55 6.55 -21.36
C GLU A 56 -14.07 6.57 -21.50
N LYS A 57 -14.68 5.42 -21.86
CA LYS A 57 -16.14 5.25 -21.95
C LYS A 57 -16.83 5.01 -20.61
N LEU A 58 -16.05 4.76 -19.57
CA LEU A 58 -16.56 4.53 -18.21
C LEU A 58 -16.89 5.87 -17.52
N ASP A 59 -17.84 5.83 -16.60
CA ASP A 59 -18.15 6.98 -15.75
C ASP A 59 -17.03 7.25 -14.75
N VAL A 60 -16.93 8.49 -14.26
CA VAL A 60 -15.94 8.85 -13.20
C VAL A 60 -16.17 8.03 -11.93
N SER A 61 -17.42 7.68 -11.64
CA SER A 61 -17.79 6.85 -10.47
C SER A 61 -17.29 5.41 -10.53
N ASP A 62 -16.87 4.91 -11.70
CA ASP A 62 -16.26 3.59 -11.86
C ASP A 62 -14.80 3.59 -11.39
N PHE A 63 -14.16 4.75 -11.30
CA PHE A 63 -12.79 4.89 -10.84
C PHE A 63 -12.74 5.04 -9.30
N LYS A 64 -11.64 4.58 -8.71
CA LYS A 64 -11.43 4.68 -7.27
C LYS A 64 -11.24 6.13 -6.81
N ILE A 65 -10.51 6.92 -7.60
CA ILE A 65 -10.24 8.34 -7.42
C ILE A 65 -10.41 9.02 -8.78
N ASP A 66 -10.89 10.27 -8.80
CA ASP A 66 -11.14 11.01 -10.04
C ASP A 66 -9.86 11.19 -10.89
N ASP A 67 -8.71 11.37 -10.25
CA ASP A 67 -7.40 11.45 -10.89
C ASP A 67 -7.02 10.19 -11.68
N ASP A 68 -7.58 9.02 -11.38
CA ASP A 68 -7.35 7.78 -12.13
C ASP A 68 -7.86 7.88 -13.58
N LYS A 69 -8.95 8.63 -13.79
CA LYS A 69 -9.47 8.87 -15.14
C LYS A 69 -8.52 9.75 -15.95
N LEU A 70 -7.91 10.73 -15.31
CA LEU A 70 -6.86 11.55 -15.95
C LEU A 70 -5.58 10.74 -16.20
N LEU A 71 -5.20 9.88 -15.26
CA LEU A 71 -4.05 8.99 -15.39
C LEU A 71 -4.15 8.11 -16.62
N ILE A 72 -5.26 7.39 -16.80
CA ILE A 72 -5.42 6.48 -17.95
C ILE A 72 -5.50 7.24 -19.27
N HIS A 73 -6.13 8.42 -19.29
CA HIS A 73 -6.15 9.29 -20.46
C HIS A 73 -4.73 9.71 -20.86
N ASN A 74 -3.93 10.20 -19.92
CA ASN A 74 -2.56 10.61 -20.19
C ASN A 74 -1.67 9.42 -20.59
N LEU A 75 -1.81 8.26 -19.96
CA LEU A 75 -1.10 7.03 -20.30
C LEU A 75 -1.42 6.58 -21.73
N GLY A 76 -2.69 6.63 -22.13
CA GLY A 76 -3.15 6.24 -23.48
C GLY A 76 -2.61 7.12 -24.60
N LYS A 77 -2.22 8.36 -24.28
CA LYS A 77 -1.62 9.33 -25.23
C LYS A 77 -0.09 9.35 -25.17
N SER A 78 0.49 8.91 -24.08
CA SER A 78 1.92 8.97 -23.81
C SER A 78 2.71 8.09 -24.79
N ILE A 79 3.63 8.65 -25.55
CA ILE A 79 4.58 7.89 -26.39
C ILE A 79 5.41 6.92 -25.53
N ARG A 80 5.68 7.29 -24.28
CA ARG A 80 6.43 6.49 -23.32
C ARG A 80 5.69 5.22 -22.90
N PHE A 81 4.36 5.25 -22.78
CA PHE A 81 3.58 4.16 -22.19
C PHE A 81 2.55 3.52 -23.13
N LYS A 82 1.98 4.26 -24.07
CA LYS A 82 0.78 3.87 -24.84
C LYS A 82 0.88 2.52 -25.54
N ASP A 83 2.09 2.15 -26.01
CA ASP A 83 2.33 0.94 -26.80
C ASP A 83 2.81 -0.25 -25.92
N LEU A 84 2.97 -0.06 -24.60
CA LEU A 84 3.29 -1.14 -23.69
C LEU A 84 2.14 -2.14 -23.63
N LYS A 85 2.48 -3.42 -23.76
CA LYS A 85 1.51 -4.52 -23.65
C LYS A 85 1.18 -4.77 -22.18
N VAL A 86 -0.08 -5.08 -21.94
CA VAL A 86 -0.64 -5.42 -20.63
C VAL A 86 -1.27 -6.81 -20.71
N SER A 87 -0.96 -7.68 -19.78
CA SER A 87 -1.44 -9.06 -19.77
C SER A 87 -1.66 -9.58 -18.35
N ASP A 88 -2.21 -10.77 -18.28
CA ASP A 88 -2.27 -11.58 -17.06
C ASP A 88 -2.96 -10.87 -15.87
N PHE A 89 -3.95 -10.01 -16.15
CA PHE A 89 -4.72 -9.37 -15.09
C PHE A 89 -5.50 -10.40 -14.29
N VAL A 90 -5.38 -10.31 -12.97
CA VAL A 90 -6.18 -11.08 -12.01
C VAL A 90 -6.73 -10.17 -10.93
N PHE A 91 -7.97 -10.42 -10.53
CA PHE A 91 -8.56 -9.78 -9.36
C PHE A 91 -9.51 -10.76 -8.67
N ASN A 92 -9.24 -11.06 -7.40
CA ASN A 92 -9.98 -12.01 -6.60
C ASN A 92 -10.32 -11.42 -5.24
N LYS A 93 -11.61 -11.47 -4.89
CA LYS A 93 -12.09 -11.09 -3.57
C LYS A 93 -12.95 -12.22 -3.00
N VAL A 94 -12.52 -12.81 -1.88
CA VAL A 94 -13.16 -13.98 -1.25
C VAL A 94 -13.34 -13.70 0.23
N LYS A 95 -14.57 -13.36 0.63
CA LYS A 95 -14.93 -12.98 2.01
C LYS A 95 -14.62 -14.08 3.03
N SER A 96 -14.92 -15.33 2.71
CA SER A 96 -14.68 -16.49 3.59
C SER A 96 -13.20 -16.76 3.88
N LEU A 97 -12.30 -16.29 3.01
CA LEU A 97 -10.86 -16.40 3.17
C LEU A 97 -10.22 -15.09 3.64
N GLU A 98 -11.02 -14.05 3.87
CA GLU A 98 -10.54 -12.70 4.19
C GLU A 98 -9.46 -12.25 3.19
N LYS A 99 -9.69 -12.53 1.89
CA LYS A 99 -8.72 -12.33 0.81
C LYS A 99 -9.21 -11.28 -0.18
N GLN A 100 -8.35 -10.30 -0.47
CA GLN A 100 -8.47 -9.43 -1.65
C GLN A 100 -7.10 -9.33 -2.30
N PHE A 101 -6.96 -9.94 -3.46
CA PHE A 101 -5.73 -9.96 -4.25
C PHE A 101 -5.99 -9.49 -5.67
N GLY A 102 -5.04 -8.76 -6.24
CA GLY A 102 -5.04 -8.43 -7.65
C GLY A 102 -3.63 -8.10 -8.14
N ALA A 103 -3.40 -8.36 -9.42
CA ALA A 103 -2.14 -8.06 -10.09
C ALA A 103 -2.33 -7.92 -11.60
N VAL A 104 -1.40 -7.23 -12.23
CA VAL A 104 -1.32 -7.08 -13.69
C VAL A 104 0.15 -7.05 -14.12
N THR A 105 0.45 -7.62 -15.29
CA THR A 105 1.79 -7.61 -15.87
C THR A 105 1.86 -6.61 -17.03
N ILE A 106 2.86 -5.72 -17.00
CA ILE A 106 3.14 -4.72 -18.04
C ILE A 106 4.50 -5.07 -18.66
N HIS A 107 4.54 -5.11 -19.99
CA HIS A 107 5.74 -5.47 -20.75
C HIS A 107 6.50 -4.23 -21.18
N LEU A 108 7.64 -3.97 -20.55
CA LEU A 108 8.58 -2.94 -20.96
C LEU A 108 9.64 -3.50 -21.94
N PRO A 109 10.38 -2.64 -22.65
CA PRO A 109 11.34 -3.13 -23.68
C PRO A 109 12.40 -4.11 -23.15
N SER A 110 12.85 -3.97 -21.90
CA SER A 110 13.96 -4.76 -21.33
C SER A 110 13.56 -5.68 -20.18
N PHE A 111 12.34 -5.56 -19.66
CA PHE A 111 11.85 -6.34 -18.51
C PHE A 111 10.33 -6.34 -18.47
N ILE A 112 9.75 -7.15 -17.60
CA ILE A 112 8.34 -7.06 -17.26
C ILE A 112 8.18 -6.37 -15.89
N TYR A 113 7.14 -5.53 -15.75
CA TYR A 113 6.73 -4.95 -14.49
C TYR A 113 5.49 -5.68 -13.99
N ILE A 114 5.58 -6.31 -12.83
CA ILE A 114 4.42 -6.88 -12.14
C ILE A 114 3.91 -5.86 -11.14
N SER A 115 2.70 -5.35 -11.38
CA SER A 115 2.03 -4.42 -10.49
C SER A 115 1.00 -5.12 -9.64
N TYR A 116 1.18 -5.10 -8.33
CA TYR A 116 0.24 -5.65 -7.35
C TYR A 116 -0.74 -4.58 -6.88
N ILE A 117 -2.01 -4.93 -6.87
CA ILE A 117 -3.08 -4.03 -6.43
C ILE A 117 -3.12 -3.98 -4.92
N GLY A 118 -3.14 -2.79 -4.37
CA GLY A 118 -3.38 -2.59 -2.93
C GLY A 118 -4.85 -2.73 -2.56
N THR A 119 -5.18 -2.37 -1.33
CA THR A 119 -6.51 -2.52 -0.79
C THR A 119 -7.52 -1.69 -1.57
N ASP A 120 -8.60 -2.34 -1.99
CA ASP A 120 -9.78 -1.65 -2.50
C ASP A 120 -10.58 -1.00 -1.34
N ASN A 121 -11.74 -0.41 -1.61
CA ASN A 121 -12.56 0.17 -0.55
C ASN A 121 -13.37 -0.88 0.24
N SER A 122 -13.19 -2.19 -0.04
CA SER A 122 -13.98 -3.24 0.59
C SER A 122 -13.54 -3.51 2.03
N LEU A 123 -14.51 -3.87 2.87
CA LEU A 123 -14.24 -4.33 4.23
C LEU A 123 -13.36 -5.59 4.25
N VAL A 124 -13.46 -6.44 3.23
CA VAL A 124 -12.63 -7.65 3.09
C VAL A 124 -11.15 -7.30 2.96
N GLY A 125 -10.83 -6.33 2.08
CA GLY A 125 -9.46 -5.87 1.89
C GLY A 125 -8.88 -5.24 3.16
N TRP A 126 -9.65 -4.39 3.82
CA TRP A 126 -9.24 -3.75 5.08
C TRP A 126 -9.08 -4.74 6.24
N LYS A 127 -9.94 -5.79 6.30
CA LYS A 127 -9.75 -6.86 7.29
C LYS A 127 -8.45 -7.61 7.05
N GLU A 128 -8.14 -7.91 5.80
CA GLU A 128 -6.88 -8.56 5.44
C GLU A 128 -5.67 -7.72 5.86
N ASP A 129 -5.72 -6.38 5.69
CA ASP A 129 -4.66 -5.48 6.12
C ASP A 129 -4.47 -5.50 7.65
N CYS A 130 -5.58 -5.43 8.40
CA CYS A 130 -5.52 -5.53 9.86
C CYS A 130 -4.96 -6.87 10.34
N ASN A 131 -5.23 -7.96 9.60
CA ASN A 131 -4.72 -9.30 9.91
C ASN A 131 -3.19 -9.38 9.85
N MET A 132 -2.50 -8.50 9.09
CA MET A 132 -1.03 -8.43 9.06
C MET A 132 -0.42 -8.12 10.43
N SER A 133 -1.21 -7.58 11.38
CA SER A 133 -0.74 -7.27 12.74
C SER A 133 -0.63 -8.49 13.66
N PHE A 134 -1.14 -9.67 13.24
CA PHE A 134 -1.13 -10.91 14.05
C PHE A 134 -1.04 -12.20 13.23
N LYS A 135 -1.07 -12.13 11.90
CA LYS A 135 -0.83 -13.28 11.02
C LYS A 135 0.54 -13.10 10.37
N LYS A 136 1.39 -14.09 10.51
CA LYS A 136 2.72 -14.13 9.86
C LYS A 136 2.63 -13.80 8.37
N ASN A 137 1.62 -14.32 7.69
CA ASN A 137 1.31 -14.00 6.30
C ASN A 137 -0.20 -13.99 6.06
N VAL A 138 -0.61 -13.19 5.09
CA VAL A 138 -2.02 -13.07 4.67
C VAL A 138 -2.22 -13.70 3.28
N PRO A 139 -3.45 -14.09 2.93
CA PRO A 139 -3.73 -14.75 1.64
C PRO A 139 -3.21 -13.99 0.41
N ALA A 140 -3.31 -12.66 0.38
CA ALA A 140 -2.82 -11.84 -0.74
C ALA A 140 -1.30 -11.99 -0.97
N GLN A 141 -0.50 -12.10 0.10
CA GLN A 141 0.94 -12.32 0.01
C GLN A 141 1.26 -13.67 -0.64
N MET A 142 0.55 -14.72 -0.24
CA MET A 142 0.74 -16.06 -0.82
C MET A 142 0.33 -16.11 -2.30
N GLU A 143 -0.79 -15.46 -2.64
CA GLU A 143 -1.22 -15.33 -4.05
C GLU A 143 -0.22 -14.51 -4.87
N GLY A 144 0.41 -13.49 -4.28
CA GLY A 144 1.47 -12.69 -4.91
C GLY A 144 2.67 -13.54 -5.32
N VAL A 145 3.14 -14.41 -4.43
CA VAL A 145 4.23 -15.36 -4.74
C VAL A 145 3.82 -16.33 -5.84
N LYS A 146 2.59 -16.86 -5.79
CA LYS A 146 2.06 -17.74 -6.81
C LYS A 146 1.99 -17.05 -8.16
N TYR A 147 1.43 -15.85 -8.21
CA TYR A 147 1.36 -15.04 -9.43
C TYR A 147 2.75 -14.77 -10.01
N LEU A 148 3.72 -14.32 -9.17
CA LEU A 148 5.10 -14.15 -9.60
C LEU A 148 5.67 -15.43 -10.22
N SER A 149 5.43 -16.58 -9.62
CA SER A 149 5.92 -17.86 -10.13
C SER A 149 5.33 -18.18 -11.50
N GLU A 150 4.02 -18.05 -11.67
CA GLU A 150 3.32 -18.29 -12.94
C GLU A 150 3.86 -17.37 -14.04
N ILE A 151 4.02 -16.07 -13.75
CA ILE A 151 4.57 -15.10 -14.69
C ILE A 151 6.05 -15.38 -15.00
N ALA A 152 6.85 -15.73 -14.02
CA ALA A 152 8.27 -16.06 -14.21
C ALA A 152 8.47 -17.34 -15.04
N PHE A 153 7.54 -18.29 -14.99
CA PHE A 153 7.58 -19.47 -15.88
C PHE A 153 7.15 -19.12 -17.30
N LYS A 154 6.20 -18.22 -17.46
CA LYS A 154 5.68 -17.78 -18.77
C LYS A 154 6.69 -16.87 -19.51
N TYR A 155 7.29 -15.92 -18.81
CA TYR A 155 8.22 -14.94 -19.35
C TYR A 155 9.63 -15.14 -18.76
N LYS A 156 10.65 -15.26 -19.60
CA LYS A 156 12.03 -15.63 -19.18
C LYS A 156 12.97 -14.44 -18.89
N GLY A 157 12.50 -13.20 -19.12
CA GLY A 157 13.28 -11.97 -18.96
C GLY A 157 13.46 -11.52 -17.50
N LEU A 158 13.99 -10.32 -17.35
CA LEU A 158 14.13 -9.62 -16.07
C LEU A 158 12.77 -9.16 -15.56
N ILE A 159 12.66 -9.02 -14.24
CA ILE A 159 11.41 -8.71 -13.55
C ILE A 159 11.62 -7.50 -12.62
N VAL A 160 10.71 -6.56 -12.69
CA VAL A 160 10.49 -5.53 -11.69
C VAL A 160 9.16 -5.78 -11.02
N LEU A 161 9.12 -5.70 -9.70
CA LEU A 161 7.91 -5.80 -8.91
C LEU A 161 7.55 -4.43 -8.37
N GLY A 162 6.27 -4.14 -8.20
CA GLY A 162 5.88 -2.92 -7.51
C GLY A 162 4.41 -2.90 -7.12
N GLY A 163 4.08 -2.00 -6.23
CA GLY A 163 2.72 -1.75 -5.78
C GLY A 163 2.65 -0.62 -4.78
N HIS A 164 1.46 -0.11 -4.59
CA HIS A 164 1.15 0.92 -3.61
C HIS A 164 0.34 0.31 -2.46
N SER A 165 0.54 0.80 -1.23
CA SER A 165 -0.18 0.32 -0.05
C SER A 165 0.04 -1.20 0.16
N LYS A 166 -1.00 -2.00 0.43
CA LYS A 166 -0.91 -3.47 0.48
C LYS A 166 -0.21 -4.06 -0.75
N GLY A 167 -0.41 -3.47 -1.95
CA GLY A 167 0.26 -3.92 -3.17
C GLY A 167 1.79 -3.83 -3.09
N GLY A 168 2.31 -2.78 -2.43
CA GLY A 168 3.74 -2.64 -2.12
C GLY A 168 4.24 -3.73 -1.17
N ASN A 169 3.48 -4.01 -0.11
CA ASN A 169 3.78 -5.13 0.79
C ASN A 169 3.79 -6.47 0.04
N VAL A 170 2.80 -6.74 -0.81
CA VAL A 170 2.75 -7.98 -1.63
C VAL A 170 3.94 -8.06 -2.59
N ALA A 171 4.36 -6.93 -3.20
CA ALA A 171 5.52 -6.89 -4.09
C ALA A 171 6.81 -7.28 -3.35
N VAL A 172 7.03 -6.71 -2.16
CA VAL A 172 8.19 -7.04 -1.32
C VAL A 172 8.12 -8.49 -0.83
N TYR A 173 6.96 -8.94 -0.34
CA TYR A 173 6.78 -10.34 0.08
C TYR A 173 7.09 -11.31 -1.05
N SER A 174 6.61 -11.02 -2.26
CA SER A 174 6.87 -11.83 -3.45
C SER A 174 8.35 -11.85 -3.82
N ALA A 175 9.07 -10.72 -3.66
CA ALA A 175 10.52 -10.68 -3.85
C ALA A 175 11.25 -11.56 -2.83
N LEU A 176 10.90 -11.46 -1.54
CA LEU A 176 11.55 -12.20 -0.46
C LEU A 176 11.31 -13.72 -0.52
N LYS A 177 10.12 -14.16 -0.97
CA LYS A 177 9.67 -15.56 -0.87
C LYS A 177 9.53 -16.27 -2.23
N GLY A 178 9.62 -15.54 -3.35
CA GLY A 178 9.35 -16.11 -4.68
C GLY A 178 10.50 -16.94 -5.29
N GLY A 179 11.72 -16.80 -4.81
CA GLY A 179 12.87 -17.59 -5.29
C GLY A 179 13.40 -17.20 -6.68
N PHE A 180 13.06 -16.02 -7.22
CA PHE A 180 13.51 -15.52 -8.53
C PHE A 180 14.56 -14.40 -8.42
N ASN A 181 15.39 -14.42 -7.38
CA ASN A 181 16.31 -13.33 -7.04
C ASN A 181 17.23 -12.93 -8.20
N ASN A 182 17.69 -13.89 -9.01
CA ASN A 182 18.56 -13.62 -10.17
C ASN A 182 17.84 -12.84 -11.28
N ARG A 183 16.52 -12.88 -11.33
CA ARG A 183 15.70 -12.23 -12.36
C ARG A 183 15.06 -10.95 -11.87
N ILE A 184 14.79 -10.85 -10.58
CA ILE A 184 14.27 -9.63 -9.98
C ILE A 184 15.39 -8.62 -9.90
N ILE A 185 15.25 -7.51 -10.62
CA ILE A 185 16.21 -6.39 -10.62
C ILE A 185 15.81 -5.29 -9.64
N ARG A 186 14.51 -5.17 -9.33
CA ARG A 186 13.99 -4.17 -8.40
C ARG A 186 12.62 -4.60 -7.86
N ALA A 187 12.34 -4.26 -6.62
CA ALA A 187 11.00 -4.32 -6.03
C ALA A 187 10.66 -2.98 -5.38
N PHE A 188 9.59 -2.34 -5.84
CA PHE A 188 9.12 -1.04 -5.37
C PHE A 188 7.97 -1.21 -4.38
N ASN A 189 8.12 -0.61 -3.21
CA ASN A 189 7.07 -0.47 -2.21
C ASN A 189 6.72 1.01 -2.06
N PHE A 190 5.53 1.41 -2.50
CA PHE A 190 5.04 2.78 -2.34
C PHE A 190 4.05 2.84 -1.18
N ASP A 191 4.51 3.28 -0.02
CA ASP A 191 3.76 3.47 1.23
C ASP A 191 2.99 2.22 1.69
N GLY A 192 3.54 1.03 1.43
CA GLY A 192 3.00 -0.23 1.93
C GLY A 192 3.64 -0.61 3.27
N PRO A 193 2.90 -1.30 4.15
CA PRO A 193 3.42 -1.73 5.45
C PRO A 193 4.58 -2.74 5.29
N GLY A 194 5.43 -2.80 6.31
CA GLY A 194 6.48 -3.81 6.45
C GLY A 194 5.94 -5.18 6.88
N PHE A 195 6.75 -5.92 7.60
CA PHE A 195 6.48 -7.31 7.99
C PHE A 195 6.82 -7.55 9.46
N GLU A 196 6.35 -8.67 10.01
CA GLU A 196 6.98 -9.23 11.19
C GLU A 196 8.42 -9.65 10.87
N LYS A 197 9.33 -9.43 11.82
CA LYS A 197 10.76 -9.70 11.65
C LYS A 197 11.05 -11.11 11.12
N VAL A 198 10.26 -12.10 11.53
CA VAL A 198 10.41 -13.50 11.10
C VAL A 198 10.35 -13.68 9.57
N ILE A 199 9.66 -12.78 8.85
CA ILE A 199 9.59 -12.83 7.38
C ILE A 199 10.96 -12.59 6.75
N PHE A 200 11.71 -11.62 7.29
CA PHE A 200 13.08 -11.33 6.86
C PHE A 200 14.07 -12.40 7.32
N ASP A 201 13.94 -12.89 8.56
CA ASP A 201 14.79 -13.92 9.12
C ASP A 201 14.72 -15.24 8.31
N GLU A 202 13.54 -15.54 7.76
CA GLU A 202 13.31 -16.71 6.88
C GLU A 202 13.67 -16.48 5.40
N CYS A 203 14.14 -15.30 5.03
CA CYS A 203 14.59 -15.04 3.67
C CYS A 203 15.91 -15.77 3.41
N LEU A 204 15.89 -16.75 2.48
CA LEU A 204 17.03 -17.61 2.19
C LEU A 204 18.19 -16.87 1.53
N ASP A 205 17.88 -15.87 0.71
CA ASP A 205 18.86 -15.05 0.01
C ASP A 205 18.63 -13.57 0.31
N LYS A 206 19.31 -13.07 1.32
CA LYS A 206 19.20 -11.68 1.76
C LYS A 206 19.71 -10.65 0.73
N SER A 207 20.38 -11.07 -0.33
CA SER A 207 20.77 -10.15 -1.41
C SER A 207 19.59 -9.45 -2.07
N ILE A 208 18.41 -10.06 -2.01
CA ILE A 208 17.17 -9.47 -2.54
C ILE A 208 16.79 -8.17 -1.81
N ILE A 209 17.14 -8.02 -0.52
CA ILE A 209 16.82 -6.84 0.28
C ILE A 209 17.43 -5.58 -0.34
N SER A 210 18.65 -5.67 -0.89
CA SER A 210 19.31 -4.55 -1.58
C SER A 210 18.61 -4.12 -2.88
N LYS A 211 17.69 -4.93 -3.39
CA LYS A 211 16.89 -4.63 -4.58
C LYS A 211 15.50 -4.06 -4.24
N ILE A 212 15.15 -4.00 -2.96
CA ILE A 212 13.90 -3.39 -2.50
C ILE A 212 14.13 -1.90 -2.31
N ILE A 213 13.17 -1.10 -2.78
CA ILE A 213 13.12 0.35 -2.52
C ILE A 213 11.74 0.67 -1.99
N THR A 214 11.71 1.22 -0.78
CA THR A 214 10.50 1.69 -0.14
C THR A 214 10.44 3.22 -0.16
N TYR A 215 9.35 3.78 -0.65
CA TYR A 215 9.03 5.21 -0.62
C TYR A 215 7.87 5.44 0.32
N ILE A 216 8.01 6.40 1.24
CA ILE A 216 6.96 6.80 2.18
C ILE A 216 6.80 8.32 2.16
N PRO A 217 5.59 8.88 2.25
CA PRO A 217 5.42 10.31 2.40
C PRO A 217 5.83 10.77 3.80
N GLN A 218 6.09 12.07 3.96
CA GLN A 218 6.63 12.64 5.21
C GLN A 218 5.74 12.43 6.45
N ASP A 219 4.41 12.36 6.28
CA ASP A 219 3.46 12.05 7.36
C ASP A 219 2.98 10.59 7.30
N SER A 220 3.75 9.68 6.67
CA SER A 220 3.32 8.28 6.52
C SER A 220 2.94 7.66 7.85
N VAL A 221 1.82 6.93 7.81
CA VAL A 221 1.36 6.03 8.87
C VAL A 221 1.43 4.58 8.37
N ILE A 222 0.88 4.32 7.19
CA ILE A 222 0.74 2.96 6.63
C ILE A 222 2.12 2.38 6.30
N GLY A 223 2.96 3.12 5.56
CA GLY A 223 4.30 2.66 5.16
C GLY A 223 5.30 2.52 6.30
N ARG A 224 4.91 2.87 7.52
CA ARG A 224 5.73 2.72 8.72
C ARG A 224 5.21 1.67 9.70
N LEU A 225 4.13 0.98 9.35
CA LEU A 225 3.62 -0.14 10.14
C LEU A 225 4.56 -1.34 9.99
N LEU A 226 4.77 -2.06 11.09
CA LEU A 226 5.64 -3.24 11.18
C LEU A 226 7.12 -2.92 10.90
N GLU A 227 7.93 -3.95 10.55
CA GLU A 227 9.37 -3.80 10.37
C GLU A 227 9.74 -3.73 8.89
N HIS A 228 10.77 -2.91 8.60
CA HIS A 228 11.44 -2.82 7.31
C HIS A 228 12.93 -3.10 7.54
N GLU A 229 13.53 -4.00 6.77
CA GLU A 229 14.99 -4.21 6.77
C GLU A 229 15.68 -3.45 5.63
N GLU A 230 14.93 -3.08 4.59
CA GLU A 230 15.38 -2.20 3.54
C GLU A 230 15.38 -0.73 3.98
N GLU A 231 16.19 0.07 3.34
CA GLU A 231 16.18 1.52 3.52
C GLU A 231 14.95 2.11 2.83
N TYR A 232 14.18 2.95 3.55
CA TYR A 232 13.11 3.71 2.96
C TYR A 232 13.52 5.16 2.67
N LYS A 233 12.94 5.73 1.63
CA LYS A 233 13.13 7.11 1.20
C LYS A 233 11.88 7.91 1.49
N VAL A 234 12.04 9.10 2.08
CA VAL A 234 10.93 9.98 2.41
C VAL A 234 10.64 10.90 1.25
N VAL A 235 9.39 10.92 0.77
CA VAL A 235 8.94 11.79 -0.31
C VAL A 235 8.09 12.94 0.20
N SER A 236 8.22 14.08 -0.46
CA SER A 236 7.40 15.25 -0.20
C SER A 236 5.99 15.06 -0.75
N SER A 237 4.97 15.41 0.03
CA SER A 237 3.57 15.42 -0.36
C SER A 237 2.91 16.77 -0.05
N ASN A 238 1.93 17.16 -0.87
CA ASN A 238 1.13 18.37 -0.68
C ASN A 238 -0.03 18.19 0.32
N ASN A 239 -0.40 16.95 0.61
CA ASN A 239 -1.42 16.62 1.60
C ASN A 239 -0.84 16.55 3.01
N LYS A 240 -1.68 16.26 4.02
CA LYS A 240 -1.30 16.11 5.43
C LYS A 240 -1.85 14.81 6.01
N GLY A 241 -1.11 14.23 6.96
CA GLY A 241 -1.51 13.04 7.68
C GLY A 241 -1.84 11.87 6.75
N LEU A 242 -2.90 11.13 7.05
CA LEU A 242 -3.32 9.96 6.25
C LEU A 242 -3.66 10.27 4.78
N TYR A 243 -4.00 11.52 4.43
CA TYR A 243 -4.27 11.91 3.05
C TYR A 243 -3.00 11.91 2.17
N GLN A 244 -1.81 11.86 2.77
CA GLN A 244 -0.55 11.69 2.03
C GLN A 244 -0.37 10.28 1.46
N HIS A 245 -1.18 9.30 1.90
CA HIS A 245 -1.22 7.98 1.31
C HIS A 245 -1.69 7.97 -0.15
N ASP A 246 -2.35 9.05 -0.59
CA ASP A 246 -2.70 9.27 -1.98
C ASP A 246 -1.47 9.71 -2.78
N ILE A 247 -1.04 8.89 -3.74
CA ILE A 247 0.15 9.14 -4.56
C ILE A 247 0.05 10.39 -5.46
N TYR A 248 -1.17 10.84 -5.77
CA TYR A 248 -1.38 12.06 -6.54
C TYR A 248 -1.00 13.33 -5.75
N SER A 249 -0.87 13.21 -4.45
CA SER A 249 -0.36 14.28 -3.59
C SER A 249 1.18 14.34 -3.53
N TRP A 250 1.88 13.32 -4.07
CA TRP A 250 3.34 13.25 -4.01
C TRP A 250 3.99 14.17 -5.02
N ASN A 251 5.01 14.89 -4.57
CA ASN A 251 5.69 15.88 -5.39
C ASN A 251 6.73 15.25 -6.31
N VAL A 252 6.64 15.61 -7.59
CA VAL A 252 7.58 15.23 -8.64
C VAL A 252 8.33 16.46 -9.12
N LEU A 253 9.63 16.33 -9.31
CA LEU A 253 10.48 17.34 -9.93
C LEU A 253 11.26 16.70 -11.08
N LYS A 254 10.89 17.05 -12.31
CA LYS A 254 11.40 16.40 -13.53
C LYS A 254 11.08 14.90 -13.48
N ASP A 255 12.09 14.04 -13.55
CA ASP A 255 12.03 12.58 -13.55
C ASP A 255 12.28 11.93 -12.20
N ASN A 256 12.21 12.71 -11.11
CA ASN A 256 12.46 12.26 -9.75
C ASN A 256 11.31 12.63 -8.80
N LEU A 257 11.07 11.77 -7.82
CA LEU A 257 10.28 12.13 -6.65
C LEU A 257 11.07 13.15 -5.81
N VAL A 258 10.38 14.13 -5.22
CA VAL A 258 11.03 15.12 -4.34
C VAL A 258 11.29 14.47 -2.99
N MET A 259 12.57 14.26 -2.67
CA MET A 259 13.01 13.62 -1.44
C MET A 259 13.10 14.61 -0.29
N LEU A 260 12.81 14.13 0.91
CA LEU A 260 13.01 14.81 2.18
C LEU A 260 13.99 14.00 3.05
N PRO A 261 14.74 14.65 3.96
CA PRO A 261 15.72 13.96 4.79
C PRO A 261 15.09 13.01 5.81
N GLU A 262 13.89 13.34 6.30
CA GLU A 262 13.21 12.58 7.38
C GLU A 262 11.70 12.78 7.34
N VAL A 263 10.99 11.94 8.08
CA VAL A 263 9.55 12.06 8.32
C VAL A 263 9.27 13.16 9.35
N THR A 264 8.01 13.59 9.44
CA THR A 264 7.59 14.58 10.44
C THR A 264 7.52 13.98 11.85
N ASP A 265 7.62 14.86 12.87
CA ASP A 265 7.41 14.50 14.28
C ASP A 265 6.05 13.81 14.50
N SER A 266 5.02 14.20 13.76
CA SER A 266 3.69 13.58 13.85
C SER A 266 3.69 12.15 13.35
N SER A 267 4.34 11.88 12.23
CA SER A 267 4.52 10.50 11.72
C SER A 267 5.30 9.64 12.72
N GLU A 268 6.39 10.18 13.25
CA GLU A 268 7.20 9.50 14.25
C GLU A 268 6.40 9.18 15.54
N PHE A 269 5.62 10.14 16.03
CA PHE A 269 4.76 9.95 17.20
C PHE A 269 3.73 8.85 16.98
N VAL A 270 3.02 8.85 15.84
CA VAL A 270 2.02 7.83 15.51
C VAL A 270 2.67 6.45 15.39
N ASN A 271 3.80 6.35 14.68
CA ASN A 271 4.51 5.09 14.53
C ASN A 271 4.97 4.51 15.88
N GLN A 272 5.58 5.34 16.74
CA GLN A 272 5.99 4.89 18.08
C GLN A 272 4.80 4.45 18.93
N SER A 273 3.66 5.15 18.84
CA SER A 273 2.44 4.78 19.56
C SER A 273 1.90 3.42 19.12
N ILE A 274 1.86 3.17 17.81
CA ILE A 274 1.41 1.89 17.26
C ILE A 274 2.39 0.77 17.63
N ARG A 275 3.70 0.98 17.48
CA ARG A 275 4.73 0.00 17.89
C ARG A 275 4.63 -0.34 19.37
N GLN A 276 4.42 0.65 20.24
CA GLN A 276 4.24 0.42 21.67
C GLN A 276 2.96 -0.38 21.96
N TRP A 277 1.87 -0.08 21.24
CA TRP A 277 0.62 -0.83 21.36
C TRP A 277 0.79 -2.29 20.91
N LEU A 278 1.42 -2.54 19.76
CA LEU A 278 1.71 -3.88 19.26
C LEU A 278 2.59 -4.67 20.25
N LYS A 279 3.57 -4.00 20.88
CA LYS A 279 4.43 -4.62 21.91
C LYS A 279 3.66 -5.00 23.19
N ASN A 280 2.66 -4.24 23.56
CA ASN A 280 1.85 -4.45 24.77
C ASN A 280 0.72 -5.47 24.56
N THR A 281 0.52 -5.95 23.33
CA THR A 281 -0.60 -6.84 22.98
C THR A 281 -0.07 -8.09 22.28
N ASP A 282 -0.77 -9.21 22.46
CA ASP A 282 -0.45 -10.46 21.78
C ASP A 282 -1.35 -10.70 20.55
N ASP A 283 -0.98 -11.69 19.73
CA ASP A 283 -1.69 -12.04 18.50
C ASP A 283 -3.15 -12.44 18.73
N LYS A 284 -3.43 -13.15 19.83
CA LYS A 284 -4.80 -13.56 20.20
C LYS A 284 -5.67 -12.33 20.50
N GLN A 285 -5.13 -11.39 21.26
CA GLN A 285 -5.82 -10.15 21.60
C GLN A 285 -6.10 -9.29 20.34
N ARG A 286 -5.09 -9.15 19.48
CA ARG A 286 -5.23 -8.41 18.20
C ARG A 286 -6.26 -9.07 17.29
N LYS A 287 -6.22 -10.40 17.18
CA LYS A 287 -7.21 -11.17 16.43
C LYS A 287 -8.63 -10.93 16.91
N VAL A 288 -8.89 -11.10 18.23
CA VAL A 288 -10.22 -10.84 18.81
C VAL A 288 -10.67 -9.41 18.55
N PHE A 289 -9.77 -8.44 18.75
CA PHE A 289 -10.08 -7.02 18.49
C PHE A 289 -10.50 -6.76 17.05
N VAL A 290 -9.72 -7.24 16.09
CA VAL A 290 -10.00 -7.09 14.65
C VAL A 290 -11.29 -7.82 14.28
N ASP A 291 -11.47 -9.06 14.72
CA ASP A 291 -12.68 -9.84 14.41
C ASP A 291 -13.94 -9.17 14.95
N CYS A 292 -13.94 -8.67 16.19
CA CYS A 292 -15.07 -7.94 16.76
C CYS A 292 -15.42 -6.67 15.97
N ILE A 293 -14.41 -5.87 15.60
CA ILE A 293 -14.64 -4.66 14.81
C ILE A 293 -15.27 -5.01 13.45
N PHE A 294 -14.71 -5.99 12.75
CA PHE A 294 -15.22 -6.37 11.44
C PHE A 294 -16.57 -7.11 11.51
N GLU A 295 -16.87 -7.84 12.58
CA GLU A 295 -18.21 -8.38 12.83
C GLU A 295 -19.25 -7.27 12.95
N LEU A 296 -18.95 -6.21 13.72
CA LEU A 296 -19.79 -5.02 13.79
C LEU A 296 -20.02 -4.39 12.41
N LEU A 297 -18.93 -4.19 11.65
CA LEU A 297 -19.00 -3.60 10.31
C LEU A 297 -19.82 -4.48 9.34
N TYR A 298 -19.56 -5.77 9.28
CA TYR A 298 -20.31 -6.70 8.42
C TYR A 298 -21.78 -6.82 8.82
N SER A 299 -22.12 -6.68 10.10
CA SER A 299 -23.50 -6.73 10.55
C SER A 299 -24.37 -5.62 9.96
N SER A 300 -23.76 -4.55 9.44
CA SER A 300 -24.47 -3.42 8.83
C SER A 300 -24.94 -3.66 7.39
N ASP A 301 -24.64 -4.83 6.80
CA ASP A 301 -24.91 -5.15 5.39
C ASP A 301 -24.24 -4.15 4.42
N ILE A 302 -23.07 -3.67 4.78
CA ILE A 302 -22.23 -2.75 4.00
C ILE A 302 -20.96 -3.46 3.64
N ASP A 303 -20.53 -3.33 2.39
CA ASP A 303 -19.32 -3.98 1.89
C ASP A 303 -18.12 -3.03 1.79
N THR A 304 -18.34 -1.71 1.88
CA THR A 304 -17.28 -0.71 1.70
C THR A 304 -17.31 0.40 2.76
N PHE A 305 -16.15 0.94 3.11
CA PHE A 305 -16.05 2.11 3.98
C PHE A 305 -16.69 3.37 3.39
N ARG A 306 -16.70 3.50 2.06
CA ARG A 306 -17.36 4.62 1.37
C ARG A 306 -18.89 4.61 1.58
N GLU A 307 -19.49 3.43 1.55
CA GLU A 307 -20.92 3.28 1.88
C GLU A 307 -21.17 3.55 3.36
N LEU A 308 -20.33 2.97 4.23
CA LEU A 308 -20.42 3.17 5.68
C LEU A 308 -20.40 4.66 6.04
N SER A 309 -19.50 5.44 5.47
CA SER A 309 -19.37 6.88 5.77
C SER A 309 -20.65 7.69 5.46
N LYS A 310 -21.47 7.20 4.53
CA LYS A 310 -22.74 7.86 4.14
C LYS A 310 -23.91 7.52 5.06
N VAL A 311 -23.90 6.34 5.68
CA VAL A 311 -25.08 5.81 6.38
C VAL A 311 -24.80 5.35 7.83
N TRP A 312 -23.59 5.61 8.37
CA TRP A 312 -23.15 5.09 9.66
C TRP A 312 -24.11 5.43 10.81
N VAL A 313 -24.73 6.65 10.82
CA VAL A 313 -25.70 7.07 11.85
C VAL A 313 -26.92 6.17 11.86
N SER A 314 -27.45 5.81 10.69
CA SER A 314 -28.63 4.92 10.56
C SER A 314 -28.31 3.47 10.97
N LYS A 315 -27.04 3.09 11.01
CA LYS A 315 -26.59 1.73 11.38
C LYS A 315 -26.24 1.58 12.87
N ILE A 316 -26.22 2.67 13.64
CA ILE A 316 -25.95 2.63 15.09
C ILE A 316 -26.81 1.59 15.84
N PRO A 317 -28.13 1.46 15.63
CA PRO A 317 -28.93 0.45 16.33
C PRO A 317 -28.46 -0.99 16.02
N LYS A 318 -28.06 -1.26 14.78
CA LYS A 318 -27.53 -2.55 14.37
C LYS A 318 -26.18 -2.84 15.03
N PHE A 319 -25.28 -1.86 15.04
CA PHE A 319 -23.99 -1.98 15.74
C PHE A 319 -24.17 -2.27 17.22
N LEU A 320 -25.07 -1.57 17.90
CA LEU A 320 -25.38 -1.80 19.31
C LEU A 320 -25.95 -3.21 19.54
N SER A 321 -26.86 -3.66 18.68
CA SER A 321 -27.39 -5.03 18.76
C SER A 321 -26.30 -6.07 18.60
N THR A 322 -25.43 -5.94 17.58
CA THR A 322 -24.30 -6.86 17.36
C THR A 322 -23.29 -6.78 18.50
N TYR A 323 -22.95 -5.59 18.99
CA TYR A 323 -22.09 -5.44 20.15
C TYR A 323 -22.63 -6.16 21.38
N ASN A 324 -23.95 -6.09 21.61
CA ASN A 324 -24.59 -6.79 22.73
C ASN A 324 -24.51 -8.31 22.61
N SER A 325 -24.45 -8.87 21.40
CA SER A 325 -24.32 -10.31 21.15
C SER A 325 -22.86 -10.83 21.30
N ILE A 326 -21.87 -9.95 21.25
CA ILE A 326 -20.45 -10.34 21.48
C ILE A 326 -20.31 -10.91 22.90
N SER A 327 -19.47 -11.94 23.06
CA SER A 327 -19.20 -12.57 24.35
C SER A 327 -18.63 -11.56 25.39
N LYS A 328 -18.86 -11.84 26.67
CA LYS A 328 -18.30 -11.01 27.75
C LYS A 328 -16.77 -10.97 27.70
N GLU A 329 -16.12 -12.12 27.41
CA GLU A 329 -14.67 -12.26 27.30
C GLU A 329 -14.11 -11.40 26.16
N ASP A 330 -14.76 -11.41 24.98
CA ASP A 330 -14.33 -10.61 23.84
C ASP A 330 -14.52 -9.11 24.09
N LYS A 331 -15.63 -8.71 24.74
CA LYS A 331 -15.84 -7.30 25.16
C LYS A 331 -14.75 -6.82 26.12
N GLU A 332 -14.35 -7.67 27.08
CA GLU A 332 -13.26 -7.37 28.00
C GLU A 332 -11.94 -7.24 27.26
N THR A 333 -11.67 -8.12 26.29
CA THR A 333 -10.49 -8.05 25.42
C THR A 333 -10.47 -6.76 24.60
N VAL A 334 -11.58 -6.41 23.93
CA VAL A 334 -11.69 -5.15 23.15
C VAL A 334 -11.46 -3.94 24.06
N SER A 335 -12.09 -3.91 25.24
CA SER A 335 -11.90 -2.82 26.22
C SER A 335 -10.44 -2.70 26.66
N LYS A 336 -9.78 -3.84 26.93
CA LYS A 336 -8.37 -3.88 27.27
C LYS A 336 -7.51 -3.33 26.14
N MET A 337 -7.74 -3.77 24.89
CA MET A 337 -7.00 -3.31 23.70
C MET A 337 -7.10 -1.79 23.51
N LEU A 338 -8.28 -1.20 23.70
CA LEU A 338 -8.48 0.25 23.65
C LEU A 338 -7.74 0.99 24.76
N LYS A 339 -7.74 0.45 25.98
CA LYS A 339 -6.98 1.01 27.10
C LYS A 339 -5.47 0.95 26.86
N GLU A 340 -4.98 -0.18 26.34
CA GLU A 340 -3.56 -0.34 25.98
C GLU A 340 -3.15 0.65 24.87
N PHE A 341 -4.01 0.89 23.88
CA PHE A 341 -3.76 1.91 22.87
C PHE A 341 -3.65 3.31 23.49
N GLY A 342 -4.60 3.69 24.36
CA GLY A 342 -4.54 4.96 25.07
C GLY A 342 -3.29 5.10 25.95
N SER A 343 -2.89 3.99 26.62
CA SER A 343 -1.66 3.94 27.42
C SER A 343 -0.40 4.10 26.57
N ALA A 344 -0.34 3.47 25.39
CA ALA A 344 0.77 3.58 24.46
C ALA A 344 0.93 5.02 23.95
N VAL A 345 -0.18 5.67 23.54
CA VAL A 345 -0.19 7.09 23.12
C VAL A 345 0.30 7.98 24.27
N GLY A 346 -0.20 7.78 25.49
CA GLY A 346 0.20 8.55 26.67
C GLY A 346 1.68 8.34 27.05
N TYR A 347 2.20 7.13 26.87
CA TYR A 347 3.63 6.82 27.10
C TYR A 347 4.52 7.58 26.10
N VAL A 348 4.21 7.49 24.81
CA VAL A 348 4.99 8.17 23.76
C VAL A 348 4.92 9.69 23.91
N PHE A 349 3.75 10.25 24.26
CA PHE A 349 3.60 11.67 24.53
C PHE A 349 4.53 12.16 25.66
N ARG A 350 4.56 11.42 26.78
CA ARG A 350 5.48 11.76 27.91
C ARG A 350 6.94 11.64 27.52
N LYS A 351 7.31 10.61 26.76
CA LYS A 351 8.69 10.41 26.28
C LYS A 351 9.13 11.53 25.33
N SER A 352 8.29 11.89 24.37
CA SER A 352 8.56 12.98 23.43
C SER A 352 8.68 14.33 24.12
N SER A 353 7.81 14.62 25.08
CA SER A 353 7.86 15.87 25.87
C SER A 353 9.13 15.95 26.70
N LYS A 354 9.55 14.83 27.32
CA LYS A 354 10.80 14.78 28.10
C LYS A 354 12.03 14.99 27.22
N SER A 355 12.10 14.34 26.07
CA SER A 355 13.21 14.48 25.11
C SER A 355 13.34 15.90 24.59
N LYS A 356 12.21 16.56 24.22
CA LYS A 356 12.21 17.97 23.81
C LYS A 356 12.65 18.92 24.95
N PHE A 357 12.30 18.61 26.17
CA PHE A 357 12.73 19.38 27.35
C PHE A 357 14.26 19.25 27.59
N GLU A 358 14.79 18.04 27.54
CA GLU A 358 16.23 17.76 27.65
C GLU A 358 17.04 18.42 26.51
N GLU A 359 16.51 18.42 25.29
CA GLU A 359 17.14 19.11 24.15
C GLU A 359 17.17 20.63 24.32
N LEU A 360 16.09 21.23 24.85
CA LEU A 360 16.02 22.66 25.18
C LEU A 360 16.99 23.01 26.32
N GLU A 361 17.06 22.19 27.37
CA GLU A 361 18.03 22.38 28.46
C GLU A 361 19.46 22.32 27.95
N ASN A 362 19.80 21.32 27.12
CA ASN A 362 21.14 21.25 26.51
C ASN A 362 21.49 22.45 25.62
N LYS A 363 20.53 22.99 24.87
CA LYS A 363 20.73 24.21 24.06
C LYS A 363 20.87 25.47 24.90
N LEU A 364 20.25 25.51 26.08
CA LEU A 364 20.31 26.68 26.99
C LEU A 364 21.55 26.69 27.87
N PHE A 365 22.09 25.52 28.22
CA PHE A 365 23.19 25.42 29.20
C PHE A 365 24.54 25.00 28.59
N ASN A 366 24.59 24.63 27.29
CA ASN A 366 25.84 24.28 26.58
C ASN A 366 26.23 25.29 25.46
N ASN A 367 25.70 26.52 25.47
CA ASN A 367 26.13 27.65 24.63
C ASN A 367 26.84 28.69 25.50
#